data_1a92a25ea5fafeccb2e502f7dd641ac5
#
_entry.id   1a92a25ea5fafeccb2e502f7dd641ac5
#
_cell.length_a   1.000
_cell.length_b   1.000
_cell.length_c   1.000
_cell.angle_alpha   90.00
_cell.angle_beta   90.00
_cell.angle_gamma   90.00
#
_symmetry.space_group_name_H-M   'P 1'
#
loop_
_entity.id
_entity.type
_entity.pdbx_description
1 polymer ?
#
loop_
_entity_poly.entity_id
_entity_poly.type
_entity_poly.pdbx_seq_one_letter_code
_entity_poly.pdbx_strand_id
1 'polypeptide(L)'
;MTILYRTEATSTGGRTGVSKSSDGRLSVTLDTVKELGGAGGDGTNPEQLFAAGYSACFLGALKYVAGQKKVKIDEATTVTASVGIGPRADGGGFGLDIALSVAIPNVDRATAEELVAAADVVCPYSHLAHNGAKVALSVA
;
A
#
# COMPACT_ATOMS: atom_id res chain seq x y z
N MET A 1 2.84 13.52 -16.95
CA MET A 1 2.58 12.07 -16.79
C MET A 1 1.36 11.68 -17.60
N THR A 2 1.43 10.64 -18.42
CA THR A 2 0.28 10.11 -19.17
C THR A 2 -0.41 9.05 -18.30
N ILE A 3 -1.72 9.21 -18.05
CA ILE A 3 -2.50 8.27 -17.25
C ILE A 3 -2.90 7.09 -18.13
N LEU A 4 -2.47 5.88 -17.76
CA LEU A 4 -2.79 4.64 -18.46
C LEU A 4 -4.06 3.98 -17.94
N TYR A 5 -4.38 4.16 -16.66
CA TYR A 5 -5.53 3.58 -15.98
C TYR A 5 -6.02 4.50 -14.87
N ARG A 6 -7.32 4.55 -14.68
CA ARG A 6 -7.97 5.28 -13.59
C ARG A 6 -9.05 4.41 -12.97
N THR A 7 -9.17 4.47 -11.67
CA THR A 7 -10.25 3.83 -10.92
C THR A 7 -10.75 4.78 -9.85
N GLU A 8 -11.94 4.51 -9.36
CA GLU A 8 -12.58 5.30 -8.31
C GLU A 8 -13.13 4.36 -7.24
N ALA A 9 -13.14 4.82 -6.01
CA ALA A 9 -13.84 4.18 -4.91
C ALA A 9 -14.56 5.23 -4.09
N THR A 10 -15.74 4.88 -3.60
CA THR A 10 -16.56 5.75 -2.76
C THR A 10 -16.74 5.10 -1.40
N SER A 11 -16.58 5.90 -0.35
CA SER A 11 -16.78 5.47 1.03
C SER A 11 -17.92 6.26 1.66
N THR A 12 -18.70 5.58 2.51
CA THR A 12 -19.72 6.17 3.37
C THR A 12 -19.49 5.73 4.80
N GLY A 13 -19.86 6.55 5.80
CA GLY A 13 -19.70 6.24 7.22
C GLY A 13 -18.27 6.29 7.74
N GLY A 14 -17.30 6.73 6.93
CA GLY A 14 -15.90 6.84 7.32
C GLY A 14 -15.31 5.50 7.77
N ARG A 15 -14.66 5.48 8.93
CA ARG A 15 -14.00 4.28 9.46
C ARG A 15 -14.94 3.21 10.02
N THR A 16 -16.26 3.44 10.02
CA THR A 16 -17.29 2.49 10.50
C THR A 16 -18.36 2.22 9.44
N GLY A 17 -18.03 2.41 8.19
CA GLY A 17 -18.98 2.29 7.09
C GLY A 17 -18.57 1.25 6.05
N VAL A 18 -18.70 1.63 4.79
CA VAL A 18 -18.38 0.77 3.65
C VAL A 18 -17.54 1.53 2.63
N SER A 19 -16.71 0.80 1.89
CA SER A 19 -15.98 1.33 0.74
C SER A 19 -16.14 0.39 -0.45
N LYS A 20 -16.44 0.98 -1.62
CA LYS A 20 -16.65 0.20 -2.84
C LYS A 20 -15.97 0.87 -4.03
N SER A 21 -15.31 0.09 -4.88
CA SER A 21 -14.87 0.56 -6.19
C SER A 21 -16.05 0.70 -7.16
N SER A 22 -15.91 1.58 -8.14
CA SER A 22 -16.94 1.84 -9.15
C SER A 22 -17.34 0.62 -9.97
N ASP A 23 -16.41 -0.32 -10.15
CA ASP A 23 -16.65 -1.60 -10.85
C ASP A 23 -17.14 -2.73 -9.92
N GLY A 24 -17.24 -2.47 -8.61
CA GLY A 24 -17.69 -3.42 -7.60
C GLY A 24 -16.69 -4.52 -7.23
N ARG A 25 -15.48 -4.55 -7.81
CA ARG A 25 -14.48 -5.58 -7.49
C ARG A 25 -13.90 -5.45 -6.10
N LEU A 26 -13.83 -4.24 -5.56
CA LEU A 26 -13.56 -3.98 -4.16
C LEU A 26 -14.86 -3.58 -3.47
N SER A 27 -15.24 -4.33 -2.44
CA SER A 27 -16.39 -4.00 -1.58
C SER A 27 -16.09 -4.50 -0.17
N VAL A 28 -15.92 -3.58 0.76
CA VAL A 28 -15.49 -3.88 2.12
C VAL A 28 -16.32 -3.13 3.15
N THR A 29 -16.55 -3.79 4.29
CA THR A 29 -17.05 -3.15 5.51
C THR A 29 -15.86 -2.71 6.35
N LEU A 30 -15.95 -1.54 6.95
CA LEU A 30 -14.91 -0.91 7.76
C LEU A 30 -15.35 -0.87 9.22
N ASP A 31 -14.40 -1.15 10.11
CA ASP A 31 -14.55 -0.96 11.54
C ASP A 31 -13.35 -0.18 12.12
N THR A 32 -13.64 0.67 13.10
CA THR A 32 -12.59 1.40 13.80
C THR A 32 -11.99 0.51 14.88
N VAL A 33 -10.68 0.34 14.82
CA VAL A 33 -9.94 -0.45 15.80
C VAL A 33 -9.99 0.19 17.20
N LYS A 34 -9.82 -0.62 18.24
CA LYS A 34 -9.88 -0.16 19.64
C LYS A 34 -8.81 0.86 19.97
N GLU A 35 -7.63 0.73 19.39
CA GLU A 35 -6.49 1.64 19.56
C GLU A 35 -6.77 3.06 19.05
N LEU A 36 -7.73 3.22 18.15
CA LEU A 36 -8.22 4.52 17.66
C LEU A 36 -9.56 4.94 18.31
N GLY A 37 -9.92 4.30 19.44
CA GLY A 37 -11.14 4.62 20.16
C GLY A 37 -12.42 3.98 19.62
N GLY A 38 -12.30 3.04 18.70
CA GLY A 38 -13.44 2.31 18.16
C GLY A 38 -13.87 1.12 19.02
N ALA A 39 -14.99 0.50 18.67
CA ALA A 39 -15.48 -0.71 19.34
C ALA A 39 -14.67 -1.96 18.99
N GLY A 40 -13.94 -1.90 17.86
CA GLY A 40 -13.37 -3.07 17.22
C GLY A 40 -14.49 -3.97 16.64
N GLY A 41 -14.32 -4.48 15.48
CA GLY A 41 -15.26 -5.36 14.81
C GLY A 41 -14.56 -6.20 13.78
N ASP A 42 -15.30 -6.91 12.94
CA ASP A 42 -14.77 -7.80 11.93
C ASP A 42 -14.44 -7.06 10.61
N GLY A 43 -14.76 -5.78 10.51
CA GLY A 43 -14.47 -4.95 9.35
C GLY A 43 -12.97 -4.66 9.21
N THR A 44 -12.55 -4.38 7.98
CA THR A 44 -11.20 -3.90 7.70
C THR A 44 -11.05 -2.41 8.06
N ASN A 45 -9.89 -1.83 7.78
CA ASN A 45 -9.61 -0.42 8.05
C ASN A 45 -8.72 0.17 6.95
N PRO A 46 -8.60 1.50 6.84
CA PRO A 46 -7.78 2.15 5.84
C PRO A 46 -6.31 1.73 5.87
N GLU A 47 -5.75 1.44 7.04
CA GLU A 47 -4.36 1.02 7.19
C GLU A 47 -4.12 -0.37 6.59
N GLN A 48 -5.06 -1.31 6.79
CA GLN A 48 -5.00 -2.63 6.16
C GLN A 48 -5.16 -2.55 4.63
N LEU A 49 -6.06 -1.70 4.14
CA LEU A 49 -6.25 -1.48 2.71
C LEU A 49 -4.98 -0.88 2.07
N PHE A 50 -4.34 0.08 2.75
CA PHE A 50 -3.08 0.66 2.30
C PHE A 50 -1.96 -0.37 2.30
N ALA A 51 -1.83 -1.18 3.36
CA ALA A 51 -0.84 -2.25 3.45
C ALA A 51 -1.02 -3.29 2.33
N ALA A 52 -2.25 -3.74 2.08
CA ALA A 52 -2.57 -4.67 1.00
C ALA A 52 -2.23 -4.09 -0.37
N GLY A 53 -2.62 -2.84 -0.63
CA GLY A 53 -2.30 -2.15 -1.88
C GLY A 53 -0.80 -1.97 -2.08
N TYR A 54 -0.09 -1.53 -1.05
CA TYR A 54 1.35 -1.28 -1.14
C TYR A 54 2.14 -2.59 -1.34
N SER A 55 1.86 -3.63 -0.56
CA SER A 55 2.54 -4.91 -0.70
C SER A 55 2.35 -5.51 -2.10
N ALA A 56 1.14 -5.47 -2.64
CA ALA A 56 0.83 -5.94 -3.99
C ALA A 56 1.54 -5.10 -5.07
N CYS A 57 1.50 -3.78 -4.94
CA CYS A 57 2.14 -2.84 -5.85
C CYS A 57 3.66 -3.05 -5.88
N PHE A 58 4.29 -3.16 -4.69
CA PHE A 58 5.73 -3.39 -4.59
C PHE A 58 6.15 -4.74 -5.14
N LEU A 59 5.40 -5.82 -4.87
CA LEU A 59 5.68 -7.14 -5.43
C LEU A 59 5.57 -7.12 -6.97
N GLY A 60 4.61 -6.37 -7.52
CA GLY A 60 4.50 -6.14 -8.96
C GLY A 60 5.75 -5.45 -9.53
N ALA A 61 6.22 -4.39 -8.87
CA ALA A 61 7.46 -3.69 -9.23
C ALA A 61 8.69 -4.60 -9.13
N LEU A 62 8.76 -5.42 -8.08
CA LEU A 62 9.85 -6.38 -7.87
C LEU A 62 9.91 -7.41 -9.02
N LYS A 63 8.76 -8.00 -9.39
CA LYS A 63 8.67 -8.92 -10.53
C LYS A 63 9.09 -8.26 -11.85
N TYR A 64 8.66 -7.03 -12.07
CA TYR A 64 9.05 -6.27 -13.26
C TYR A 64 10.57 -6.06 -13.32
N VAL A 65 11.19 -5.60 -12.25
CA VAL A 65 12.64 -5.35 -12.18
C VAL A 65 13.43 -6.65 -12.32
N ALA A 66 12.99 -7.73 -11.66
CA ALA A 66 13.62 -9.04 -11.78
C ALA A 66 13.60 -9.52 -13.24
N GLY A 67 12.48 -9.33 -13.95
CA GLY A 67 12.36 -9.63 -15.37
C GLY A 67 13.34 -8.81 -16.23
N GLN A 68 13.47 -7.51 -15.98
CA GLN A 68 14.41 -6.63 -16.67
C GLN A 68 15.88 -7.07 -16.47
N LYS A 69 16.21 -7.48 -15.25
CA LYS A 69 17.54 -8.00 -14.90
C LYS A 69 17.76 -9.46 -15.26
N LYS A 70 16.74 -10.13 -15.82
CA LYS A 70 16.75 -11.58 -16.15
C LYS A 70 17.04 -12.46 -14.94
N VAL A 71 16.63 -12.03 -13.76
CA VAL A 71 16.68 -12.80 -12.51
C VAL A 71 15.33 -13.48 -12.33
N LYS A 72 15.33 -14.80 -12.29
CA LYS A 72 14.12 -15.57 -11.97
C LYS A 72 13.92 -15.59 -10.46
N ILE A 73 12.85 -14.98 -9.99
CA ILE A 73 12.44 -15.08 -8.58
C ILE A 73 11.37 -16.14 -8.42
N ASP A 74 11.37 -16.80 -7.26
CA ASP A 74 10.42 -17.87 -6.92
C ASP A 74 9.00 -17.30 -6.75
N GLU A 75 7.98 -18.12 -7.05
CA GLU A 75 6.58 -17.74 -6.84
C GLU A 75 6.21 -17.61 -5.36
N ALA A 76 6.99 -18.24 -4.47
CA ALA A 76 6.88 -18.05 -3.02
C ALA A 76 7.45 -16.70 -2.53
N THR A 77 7.94 -15.83 -3.44
CA THR A 77 8.37 -14.48 -3.10
C THR A 77 7.22 -13.68 -2.50
N THR A 78 7.45 -13.07 -1.35
CA THR A 78 6.45 -12.29 -0.64
C THR A 78 6.93 -10.89 -0.32
N VAL A 79 5.99 -9.96 -0.24
CA VAL A 79 6.17 -8.62 0.33
C VAL A 79 5.14 -8.44 1.44
N THR A 80 5.61 -8.10 2.61
CA THR A 80 4.76 -7.74 3.75
C THR A 80 4.91 -6.25 4.01
N ALA A 81 3.81 -5.50 3.98
CA ALA A 81 3.76 -4.11 4.38
C ALA A 81 3.23 -3.99 5.82
N SER A 82 3.99 -3.32 6.67
CA SER A 82 3.56 -2.91 8.00
C SER A 82 3.18 -1.43 7.95
N VAL A 83 1.98 -1.09 8.42
CA VAL A 83 1.46 0.28 8.41
C VAL A 83 0.92 0.61 9.78
N GLY A 84 1.57 1.54 10.45
CA GLY A 84 1.14 2.13 11.71
C GLY A 84 0.52 3.51 11.50
N ILE A 85 -0.37 3.91 12.40
CA ILE A 85 -0.94 5.26 12.45
C ILE A 85 -0.71 5.86 13.82
N GLY A 86 -0.35 7.13 13.88
CA GLY A 86 -0.16 7.85 15.13
C GLY A 86 -0.19 9.36 14.95
N PRO A 87 -0.26 10.12 16.05
CA PRO A 87 -0.23 11.58 15.99
C PRO A 87 1.13 12.05 15.48
N ARG A 88 1.10 13.05 14.60
CA ARG A 88 2.32 13.69 14.08
C ARG A 88 2.95 14.57 15.16
N ALA A 89 4.29 14.60 15.18
CA ALA A 89 5.05 15.41 16.13
C ALA A 89 4.81 16.91 15.99
N ASP A 90 4.43 17.39 14.79
CA ASP A 90 4.10 18.78 14.51
C ASP A 90 2.69 19.21 14.97
N GLY A 91 1.89 18.28 15.53
CA GLY A 91 0.51 18.53 15.96
C GLY A 91 -0.49 18.71 14.81
N GLY A 92 -0.07 18.55 13.56
CA GLY A 92 -0.90 18.76 12.36
C GLY A 92 -1.85 17.61 11.99
N GLY A 93 -2.09 16.67 12.92
CA GLY A 93 -2.96 15.51 12.69
C GLY A 93 -2.22 14.17 12.83
N PHE A 94 -2.62 13.19 12.04
CA PHE A 94 -2.04 11.85 12.05
C PHE A 94 -1.04 11.65 10.91
N GLY A 95 -0.10 10.73 11.12
CA GLY A 95 0.85 10.26 10.13
C GLY A 95 0.88 8.75 10.08
N LEU A 96 1.48 8.20 9.02
CA LEU A 96 1.70 6.78 8.87
C LEU A 96 3.17 6.44 9.08
N ASP A 97 3.43 5.35 9.80
CA ASP A 97 4.71 4.66 9.86
C ASP A 97 4.64 3.44 8.95
N ILE A 98 5.59 3.31 8.01
CA ILE A 98 5.50 2.30 6.96
C ILE A 98 6.82 1.55 6.86
N ALA A 99 6.74 0.22 6.83
CA ALA A 99 7.87 -0.66 6.56
C ALA A 99 7.48 -1.76 5.59
N LEU A 100 8.40 -2.14 4.71
CA LEU A 100 8.26 -3.28 3.81
C LEU A 100 9.30 -4.35 4.18
N SER A 101 8.85 -5.59 4.26
CA SER A 101 9.70 -6.77 4.39
C SER A 101 9.51 -7.66 3.17
N VAL A 102 10.62 -8.01 2.50
CA VAL A 102 10.62 -8.76 1.25
C VAL A 102 11.37 -10.07 1.44
N ALA A 103 10.74 -11.19 1.10
CA ALA A 103 11.37 -12.50 1.10
C ALA A 103 11.45 -13.06 -0.33
N ILE A 104 12.66 -13.32 -0.80
CA ILE A 104 12.94 -13.90 -2.12
C ILE A 104 13.77 -15.18 -1.90
N PRO A 105 13.10 -16.35 -1.73
CA PRO A 105 13.76 -17.54 -1.16
C PRO A 105 14.89 -18.14 -2.02
N ASN A 106 14.87 -17.90 -3.33
CA ASN A 106 15.76 -18.56 -4.28
C ASN A 106 16.92 -17.69 -4.79
N VAL A 107 17.14 -16.52 -4.20
CA VAL A 107 18.28 -15.65 -4.54
C VAL A 107 19.13 -15.35 -3.32
N ASP A 108 20.41 -15.06 -3.54
CA ASP A 108 21.30 -14.62 -2.49
C ASP A 108 20.92 -13.21 -1.99
N ARG A 109 21.42 -12.88 -0.80
CA ARG A 109 21.08 -11.62 -0.14
C ARG A 109 21.46 -10.38 -0.94
N ALA A 110 22.63 -10.37 -1.56
CA ALA A 110 23.08 -9.24 -2.34
C ALA A 110 22.18 -8.98 -3.55
N THR A 111 21.82 -10.04 -4.27
CA THR A 111 20.86 -9.96 -5.39
C THR A 111 19.48 -9.51 -4.91
N ALA A 112 19.01 -10.01 -3.78
CA ALA A 112 17.73 -9.60 -3.20
C ALA A 112 17.73 -8.10 -2.84
N GLU A 113 18.77 -7.59 -2.21
CA GLU A 113 18.92 -6.18 -1.85
C GLU A 113 18.94 -5.27 -3.09
N GLU A 114 19.65 -5.67 -4.15
CA GLU A 114 19.64 -4.93 -5.43
C GLU A 114 18.25 -4.90 -6.09
N LEU A 115 17.55 -6.01 -6.09
CA LEU A 115 16.18 -6.10 -6.64
C LEU A 115 15.21 -5.23 -5.85
N VAL A 116 15.29 -5.27 -4.51
CA VAL A 116 14.43 -4.47 -3.62
C VAL A 116 14.70 -2.97 -3.82
N ALA A 117 15.96 -2.55 -3.86
CA ALA A 117 16.31 -1.15 -4.11
C ALA A 117 15.81 -0.66 -5.49
N ALA A 118 15.93 -1.48 -6.52
CA ALA A 118 15.45 -1.14 -7.85
C ALA A 118 13.90 -1.15 -7.91
N ALA A 119 13.23 -2.05 -7.20
CA ALA A 119 11.78 -2.08 -7.09
C ALA A 119 11.22 -0.84 -6.39
N ASP A 120 11.90 -0.34 -5.36
CA ASP A 120 11.53 0.88 -4.64
C ASP A 120 11.51 2.12 -5.55
N VAL A 121 12.45 2.18 -6.49
CA VAL A 121 12.52 3.27 -7.49
C VAL A 121 11.32 3.26 -8.45
N VAL A 122 10.87 2.09 -8.88
CA VAL A 122 9.83 1.97 -9.92
C VAL A 122 8.42 1.80 -9.35
N CYS A 123 8.29 1.46 -8.07
CA CYS A 123 7.00 1.28 -7.42
C CYS A 123 6.27 2.62 -7.26
N PRO A 124 5.06 2.80 -7.83
CA PRO A 124 4.33 4.06 -7.69
C PRO A 124 3.91 4.38 -6.25
N TYR A 125 3.66 3.36 -5.41
CA TYR A 125 3.37 3.59 -3.99
C TYR A 125 4.62 4.03 -3.21
N SER A 126 5.80 3.47 -3.50
CA SER A 126 7.06 3.96 -2.95
C SER A 126 7.33 5.40 -3.39
N HIS A 127 7.12 5.71 -4.68
CA HIS A 127 7.26 7.08 -5.16
C HIS A 127 6.34 8.05 -4.42
N LEU A 128 5.07 7.68 -4.21
CA LEU A 128 4.12 8.45 -3.42
C LEU A 128 4.57 8.62 -1.96
N ALA A 129 5.02 7.54 -1.33
CA ALA A 129 5.44 7.56 0.08
C ALA A 129 6.67 8.45 0.32
N HIS A 130 7.64 8.42 -0.59
CA HIS A 130 8.87 9.22 -0.49
C HIS A 130 8.69 10.69 -0.90
N ASN A 131 7.81 10.98 -1.86
CA ASN A 131 7.75 12.30 -2.50
C ASN A 131 6.42 13.02 -2.32
N GLY A 132 5.37 12.35 -1.87
CA GLY A 132 4.01 12.88 -1.88
C GLY A 132 3.41 12.96 -3.29
N ALA A 133 2.18 13.41 -3.36
CA ALA A 133 1.47 13.67 -4.62
C ALA A 133 0.59 14.90 -4.49
N LYS A 134 0.33 15.57 -5.62
CA LYS A 134 -0.69 16.62 -5.67
C LYS A 134 -2.07 15.96 -5.66
N VAL A 135 -2.89 16.36 -4.70
CA VAL A 135 -4.29 15.93 -4.60
C VAL A 135 -5.18 17.12 -4.94
N ALA A 136 -6.03 16.98 -5.96
CA ALA A 136 -7.07 17.95 -6.26
C ALA A 136 -8.27 17.70 -5.33
N LEU A 137 -8.74 18.74 -4.67
CA LEU A 137 -9.92 18.68 -3.80
C LEU A 137 -11.05 19.49 -4.44
N SER A 138 -12.26 18.93 -4.42
CA SER A 138 -13.48 19.62 -4.88
C SER A 138 -14.64 19.26 -3.94
N VAL A 139 -15.62 20.15 -3.90
CA VAL A 139 -16.91 19.91 -3.25
C VAL A 139 -17.94 19.68 -4.35
N ALA A 140 -18.71 18.60 -4.23
CA ALA A 140 -19.79 18.26 -5.16
C ALA A 140 -21.08 18.97 -4.78
#